data_2605e499e8bab973f5fbfe61c5a1a93d
#
_entry.id   2605e499e8bab973f5fbfe61c5a1a93d
#
_cell.length_a   1.000
_cell.length_b   1.000
_cell.length_c   1.000
_cell.angle_alpha   90.00
_cell.angle_beta   90.00
_cell.angle_gamma   90.00
#
_symmetry.space_group_name_H-M   'P 1'
#
loop_
_entity.id
_entity.type
_entity.pdbx_description
1 polymer ?
#
loop_
_entity_poly.entity_id
_entity_poly.type
_entity_poly.pdbx_seq_one_letter_code
_entity_poly.pdbx_strand_id
1 'polypeptide(L)'
;MMGKPQVLTFIDWYKPFYKAGGPVRSMVNLVDHLSDRVDFHIVTGDRDYTASSSPSDLRRDQWVTSDRGEQVWYAALKGRTMGRLKQLITERKWDVVYIN
;
A
#
# COMPACT_ATOMS: atom_id res chain seq x y z
N MET A 1 14.82 -23.11 0.28
CA MET A 1 15.13 -21.70 0.00
C MET A 1 14.16 -20.79 0.76
N MET A 2 14.70 -19.78 1.34
CA MET A 2 13.89 -18.81 2.08
C MET A 2 13.34 -17.76 1.12
N GLY A 3 12.03 -17.56 1.11
CA GLY A 3 11.44 -16.45 0.40
C GLY A 3 11.74 -15.13 1.11
N LYS A 4 11.45 -14.02 0.44
CA LYS A 4 11.57 -12.71 1.06
C LYS A 4 10.53 -12.56 2.19
N PRO A 5 10.86 -11.84 3.26
CA PRO A 5 9.86 -11.49 4.27
C PRO A 5 8.67 -10.79 3.65
N GLN A 6 7.47 -11.16 4.08
CA GLN A 6 6.21 -10.57 3.60
C GLN A 6 5.80 -9.46 4.56
N VAL A 7 5.75 -8.23 4.08
CA VAL A 7 5.41 -7.06 4.88
C VAL A 7 4.12 -6.45 4.38
N LEU A 8 3.14 -6.31 5.27
CA LEU A 8 1.90 -5.60 4.98
C LEU A 8 1.97 -4.22 5.64
N THR A 9 1.79 -3.17 4.86
CA THR A 9 1.87 -1.79 5.33
C THR A 9 0.56 -1.06 5.07
N PHE A 10 0.06 -0.35 6.09
CA PHE A 10 -1.08 0.56 5.95
C PHE A 10 -0.56 1.98 6.04
N ILE A 11 -0.83 2.77 5.01
CA ILE A 11 -0.42 4.18 4.94
C ILE A 11 -1.52 4.98 4.22
N ASP A 12 -1.78 6.20 4.67
CA ASP A 12 -2.88 7.00 4.14
C ASP A 12 -2.69 7.38 2.68
N TRP A 13 -1.46 7.72 2.28
CA TRP A 13 -1.13 8.07 0.90
C TRP A 13 0.13 7.35 0.44
N TYR A 14 0.12 6.92 -0.80
CA TYR A 14 1.28 6.29 -1.45
C TYR A 14 1.34 6.79 -2.88
N LYS A 15 2.41 6.48 -3.61
CA LYS A 15 2.52 6.93 -5.01
C LYS A 15 1.32 6.43 -5.83
N PRO A 16 0.83 7.20 -6.81
CA PRO A 16 1.39 8.46 -7.32
C PRO A 16 0.96 9.70 -6.53
N PHE A 17 0.45 9.55 -5.33
CA PHE A 17 -0.14 10.62 -4.53
C PHE A 17 0.90 11.21 -3.57
N TYR A 18 1.65 12.22 -4.02
CA TYR A 18 2.76 12.80 -3.26
C TYR A 18 2.42 14.08 -2.50
N LYS A 19 1.19 14.56 -2.61
CA LYS A 19 0.83 15.86 -2.07
C LYS A 19 0.96 15.95 -0.54
N ALA A 20 0.78 14.82 0.14
CA ALA A 20 0.96 14.76 1.59
C ALA A 20 2.42 14.88 2.02
N GLY A 21 3.38 14.71 1.12
CA GLY A 21 4.79 15.00 1.36
C GLY A 21 5.56 13.90 2.07
N GLY A 22 6.08 14.21 3.28
CA GLY A 22 7.05 13.40 3.99
C GLY A 22 6.75 11.92 4.17
N PRO A 23 5.58 11.52 4.71
CA PRO A 23 5.27 10.10 4.93
C PRO A 23 5.29 9.28 3.64
N VAL A 24 4.76 9.84 2.54
CA VAL A 24 4.75 9.16 1.24
C VAL A 24 6.17 8.98 0.73
N ARG A 25 6.98 10.04 0.78
CA ARG A 25 8.36 9.99 0.29
C ARG A 25 9.21 9.02 1.10
N SER A 26 9.02 9.00 2.42
CA SER A 26 9.73 8.07 3.30
C SER A 26 9.40 6.62 2.95
N MET A 27 8.12 6.32 2.72
CA MET A 27 7.71 4.96 2.38
C MET A 27 8.22 4.55 1.00
N VAL A 28 8.13 5.44 0.01
CA VAL A 28 8.66 5.17 -1.34
C VAL A 28 10.16 4.91 -1.28
N ASN A 29 10.91 5.71 -0.52
CA ASN A 29 12.35 5.51 -0.36
C ASN A 29 12.66 4.16 0.31
N LEU A 30 11.90 3.78 1.31
CA LEU A 30 12.07 2.49 1.98
C LEU A 30 11.88 1.33 1.00
N VAL A 31 10.81 1.39 0.21
CA VAL A 31 10.54 0.38 -0.81
C VAL A 31 11.66 0.35 -1.86
N ASP A 32 12.11 1.52 -2.32
CA ASP A 32 13.20 1.60 -3.31
C ASP A 32 14.48 0.92 -2.81
N HIS A 33 14.79 1.05 -1.52
CA HIS A 33 16.00 0.47 -0.95
C HIS A 33 15.89 -1.01 -0.63
N LEU A 34 14.69 -1.49 -0.29
CA LEU A 34 14.52 -2.85 0.25
C LEU A 34 13.70 -3.79 -0.63
N SER A 35 13.20 -3.34 -1.78
CA SER A 35 12.31 -4.15 -2.62
C SER A 35 12.95 -5.43 -3.15
N ASP A 36 14.27 -5.48 -3.23
CA ASP A 36 15.01 -6.68 -3.62
C ASP A 36 15.14 -7.71 -2.49
N ARG A 37 14.85 -7.32 -1.26
CA ARG A 37 14.99 -8.16 -0.06
C ARG A 37 13.69 -8.40 0.69
N VAL A 38 12.66 -7.59 0.43
CA VAL A 38 11.39 -7.62 1.14
C VAL A 38 10.25 -7.52 0.15
N ASP A 39 9.24 -8.37 0.33
CA ASP A 39 8.01 -8.29 -0.45
C ASP A 39 7.04 -7.34 0.26
N PHE A 40 6.93 -6.12 -0.27
CA PHE A 40 6.01 -5.13 0.26
C PHE A 40 4.62 -5.26 -0.32
N HIS A 41 3.62 -5.25 0.55
CA HIS A 41 2.22 -5.13 0.20
C HIS A 41 1.67 -3.92 0.92
N ILE A 42 1.20 -2.92 0.17
CA ILE A 42 0.84 -1.62 0.71
C ILE A 42 -0.64 -1.37 0.47
N VAL A 43 -1.36 -1.11 1.56
CA VAL A 43 -2.78 -0.72 1.51
C VAL A 43 -2.84 0.77 1.79
N THR A 44 -3.40 1.52 0.86
CA THR A 44 -3.43 2.97 0.90
C THR A 44 -4.75 3.52 0.36
N GLY A 45 -4.93 4.83 0.39
CA GLY A 45 -6.13 5.47 -0.13
C GLY A 45 -6.13 5.56 -1.66
N ASP A 46 -7.28 5.87 -2.21
CA ASP A 46 -7.50 5.90 -3.66
C ASP A 46 -7.38 7.29 -4.28
N ARG A 47 -6.95 8.30 -3.51
CA ARG A 47 -6.84 9.68 -3.99
C ARG A 47 -5.77 10.44 -3.24
N ASP A 48 -5.33 11.56 -3.83
CA ASP A 48 -4.31 12.39 -3.23
C ASP A 48 -4.85 13.20 -2.05
N TYR A 49 -3.96 13.75 -1.26
CA TYR A 49 -4.28 14.64 -0.14
C TYR A 49 -5.15 15.80 -0.64
N THR A 50 -6.25 16.05 0.03
CA THR A 50 -7.26 17.06 -0.29
C THR A 50 -8.04 16.83 -1.59
N ALA A 51 -7.79 15.77 -2.34
CA ALA A 51 -8.59 15.47 -3.54
C ALA A 51 -9.98 14.94 -3.16
N SER A 52 -10.99 15.38 -3.88
CA SER A 52 -12.38 14.97 -3.63
C SER A 52 -12.75 13.64 -4.29
N SER A 53 -11.96 13.20 -5.27
CA SER A 53 -12.23 11.97 -6.01
C SER A 53 -10.92 11.29 -6.40
N SER A 54 -11.02 9.99 -6.70
CA SER A 54 -9.88 9.22 -7.20
C SER A 54 -9.71 9.44 -8.71
N PRO A 55 -8.46 9.26 -9.23
CA PRO A 55 -8.25 9.25 -10.68
C PRO A 55 -9.09 8.18 -11.36
N SER A 56 -9.64 8.49 -12.54
CA SER A 56 -10.54 7.59 -13.25
C SER A 56 -9.86 6.32 -13.77
N ASP A 57 -8.54 6.36 -13.98
CA ASP A 57 -7.74 5.23 -14.46
C ASP A 57 -7.15 4.38 -13.33
N LEU A 58 -7.38 4.75 -12.07
CA LEU A 58 -6.84 4.03 -10.93
C LEU A 58 -7.59 2.71 -10.71
N ARG A 59 -6.82 1.62 -10.58
CA ARG A 59 -7.38 0.31 -10.24
C ARG A 59 -7.53 0.20 -8.73
N ARG A 60 -8.76 0.25 -8.26
CA ARG A 60 -9.09 0.24 -6.83
C ARG A 60 -9.49 -1.15 -6.36
N ASP A 61 -9.31 -1.38 -5.06
CA ASP A 61 -9.77 -2.59 -4.35
C ASP A 61 -9.24 -3.89 -4.95
N GLN A 62 -8.00 -3.84 -5.40
CA GLN A 62 -7.27 -4.99 -5.90
C GLN A 62 -5.77 -4.76 -5.78
N TRP A 63 -5.00 -5.84 -5.77
CA TRP A 63 -3.54 -5.72 -5.76
C TRP A 63 -3.05 -5.33 -7.14
N VAL A 64 -2.24 -4.27 -7.19
CA VAL A 64 -1.62 -3.76 -8.41
C VAL A 64 -0.11 -3.76 -8.21
N THR A 65 0.62 -4.36 -9.16
CA THR A 65 2.08 -4.36 -9.09
C THR A 65 2.62 -3.01 -9.52
N SER A 66 3.44 -2.40 -8.67
CA SER A 66 4.08 -1.12 -8.92
C SER A 66 5.47 -1.31 -9.53
N ASP A 67 6.15 -0.18 -9.82
CA ASP A 67 7.40 -0.16 -10.60
C ASP A 67 8.60 -0.82 -9.89
N ARG A 68 8.56 -0.96 -8.57
CA ARG A 68 9.59 -1.68 -7.82
C ARG A 68 9.20 -3.11 -7.47
N GLY A 69 8.09 -3.60 -8.01
CA GLY A 69 7.59 -4.94 -7.74
C GLY A 69 6.71 -5.04 -6.51
N GLU A 70 6.56 -3.96 -5.75
CA GLU A 70 5.65 -3.96 -4.60
C GLU A 70 4.20 -4.03 -5.04
N GLN A 71 3.36 -4.67 -4.24
CA GLN A 71 1.94 -4.76 -4.48
C GLN A 71 1.22 -3.65 -3.73
N VAL A 72 0.34 -2.92 -4.41
CA VAL A 72 -0.38 -1.79 -3.82
C VAL A 72 -1.88 -2.00 -3.98
N TRP A 73 -2.60 -1.81 -2.88
CA TRP A 73 -4.06 -1.86 -2.84
C TRP A 73 -4.57 -0.45 -2.59
N TYR A 74 -5.19 0.15 -3.59
CA TYR A 74 -5.80 1.48 -3.46
C TYR A 74 -7.24 1.31 -3.01
N ALA A 75 -7.48 1.46 -1.72
CA ALA A 75 -8.79 1.21 -1.12
C ALA A 75 -9.73 2.40 -1.36
N ALA A 76 -10.88 2.14 -1.97
CA ALA A 76 -11.95 3.11 -2.03
C ALA A 76 -12.43 3.44 -0.61
N LEU A 77 -12.98 4.65 -0.40
CA LEU A 77 -13.44 5.05 0.93
C LEU A 77 -14.40 4.03 1.53
N LYS A 78 -15.31 3.50 0.72
CA LYS A 78 -16.26 2.47 1.14
C LYS A 78 -15.60 1.12 1.45
N GLY A 79 -14.42 0.87 0.89
CA GLY A 79 -13.66 -0.36 1.11
C GLY A 79 -12.76 -0.34 2.33
N ARG A 80 -12.70 0.78 3.05
CA ARG A 80 -11.88 0.93 4.26
C ARG A 80 -12.63 0.56 5.52
N THR A 81 -13.47 -0.44 5.46
CA THR A 81 -14.15 -0.95 6.65
C THR A 81 -13.21 -1.81 7.47
N MET A 82 -13.47 -1.89 8.78
CA MET A 82 -12.68 -2.76 9.66
C MET A 82 -12.71 -4.21 9.19
N GLY A 83 -13.85 -4.67 8.69
CA GLY A 83 -13.97 -6.04 8.18
C GLY A 83 -13.06 -6.29 6.98
N ARG A 84 -12.97 -5.34 6.06
CA ARG A 84 -12.11 -5.47 4.88
C ARG A 84 -10.63 -5.45 5.27
N LEU A 85 -10.24 -4.53 6.14
CA LEU A 85 -8.86 -4.44 6.63
C LEU A 85 -8.47 -5.71 7.37
N LYS A 86 -9.35 -6.22 8.21
CA LYS A 86 -9.13 -7.48 8.92
C LYS A 86 -8.95 -8.65 7.96
N GLN A 87 -9.76 -8.69 6.89
CA GLN A 87 -9.65 -9.71 5.85
C GLN A 87 -8.26 -9.66 5.19
N LEU A 88 -7.79 -8.48 4.83
CA LEU A 88 -6.46 -8.31 4.21
C LEU A 88 -5.35 -8.77 5.14
N ILE A 89 -5.46 -8.49 6.45
CA ILE A 89 -4.48 -8.92 7.44
C ILE A 89 -4.47 -10.45 7.57
N THR A 90 -5.63 -11.09 7.49
CA THR A 90 -5.75 -12.52 7.75
C THR A 90 -5.70 -13.41 6.51
N GLU A 91 -5.72 -12.83 5.29
CA GLU A 91 -5.76 -13.62 4.04
C GLU A 91 -4.49 -14.44 3.79
N ARG A 92 -3.39 -14.05 4.40
CA ARG A 92 -2.12 -14.76 4.33
C ARG A 92 -1.29 -14.49 5.57
N LYS A 93 -0.22 -15.24 5.71
CA LYS A 93 0.70 -15.07 6.83
C LYS A 93 1.71 -13.99 6.52
N TRP A 94 1.66 -12.90 7.30
CA TRP A 94 2.59 -11.79 7.17
C TRP A 94 3.73 -11.93 8.19
N ASP A 95 4.95 -11.61 7.79
CA ASP A 95 6.08 -11.55 8.72
C ASP A 95 6.04 -10.28 9.56
N VAL A 96 5.60 -9.18 8.96
CA VAL A 96 5.44 -7.89 9.65
C VAL A 96 4.17 -7.21 9.15
N VAL A 97 3.42 -6.61 10.06
CA VAL A 97 2.33 -5.68 9.72
C VAL A 97 2.75 -4.31 10.27
N TYR A 98 2.93 -3.35 9.39
CA TYR A 98 3.38 -2.01 9.73
C TYR A 98 2.27 -1.00 9.46
N ILE A 99 1.93 -0.23 10.48
CA ILE A 99 0.90 0.82 10.40
C ILE A 99 1.58 2.17 10.58
N ASN A 100 1.51 2.95 9.54
CA ASN A 100 2.11 4.28 9.54
C ASN A 100 1.09 5.34 9.99
#